data_a778c8341746251ad0e75e3d69f79eb6
#
_entry.id   a778c8341746251ad0e75e3d69f79eb6
#
_cell.length_a   1.000
_cell.length_b   1.000
_cell.length_c   1.000
_cell.angle_alpha   90.00
_cell.angle_beta   90.00
_cell.angle_gamma   90.00
#
_symmetry.space_group_name_H-M   'P 1'
#
loop_
_entity.id
_entity.type
_entity.pdbx_description
1 polymer ?
#
loop_
_entity_poly.entity_id
_entity_poly.type
_entity_poly.pdbx_seq_one_letter_code
_entity_poly.pdbx_strand_id
1 'polypeptide(L)'
;LDVEGGNVRFEGVIQRADFERILPPFVTEHQVVRLKGRVWLSGKSLPLQVQMVGPRLETWFEAAPDHAWTPESRSGVDLVVIGFDPKASEKLTTILVDASQ
;
A
#
# COMPACT_ATOMS: atom_id res chain seq x y z
N LEU A 1 19.88 11.06 10.28
CA LEU A 1 18.44 11.00 10.07
C LEU A 1 17.92 9.61 10.40
N ASP A 2 16.85 9.55 11.15
CA ASP A 2 16.24 8.30 11.52
C ASP A 2 15.21 7.87 10.50
N VAL A 3 15.15 6.56 10.26
CA VAL A 3 14.13 5.96 9.44
C VAL A 3 12.93 5.69 10.35
N GLU A 4 11.74 6.04 9.88
CA GLU A 4 10.50 5.83 10.61
C GLU A 4 9.54 4.97 9.82
N GLY A 5 8.72 4.18 10.53
CA GLY A 5 7.70 3.35 9.96
C GLY A 5 6.32 3.88 10.25
N GLY A 6 5.40 3.65 9.32
CA GLY A 6 3.99 3.96 9.49
C GLY A 6 3.12 3.00 8.69
N ASN A 7 1.84 3.00 9.01
CA ASN A 7 0.88 2.09 8.38
C ASN A 7 -0.13 2.86 7.53
N VAL A 8 -0.51 2.25 6.40
CA VAL A 8 -1.64 2.67 5.60
C VAL A 8 -2.62 1.51 5.62
N ARG A 9 -3.76 1.70 6.29
CA ARG A 9 -4.77 0.64 6.41
C ARG A 9 -6.16 1.25 6.32
N PHE A 10 -6.90 0.87 5.30
CA PHE A 10 -8.29 1.33 5.15
C PHE A 10 -9.07 0.38 4.25
N GLU A 11 -10.39 0.48 4.34
CA GLU A 11 -11.31 -0.23 3.46
C GLU A 11 -11.77 0.70 2.34
N GLY A 12 -11.86 0.16 1.14
CA GLY A 12 -12.29 0.90 -0.05
C GLY A 12 -11.82 0.18 -1.30
N VAL A 13 -12.44 0.52 -2.42
CA VAL A 13 -12.11 -0.07 -3.72
C VAL A 13 -11.14 0.84 -4.45
N ILE A 14 -9.95 0.34 -4.73
CA ILE A 14 -8.98 1.04 -5.57
C ILE A 14 -8.68 0.20 -6.80
N GLN A 15 -8.57 0.85 -7.96
CA GLN A 15 -8.20 0.16 -9.19
C GLN A 15 -6.71 -0.16 -9.17
N ARG A 16 -6.35 -1.36 -9.63
CA ARG A 16 -4.95 -1.79 -9.67
C ARG A 16 -4.07 -0.80 -10.45
N ALA A 17 -4.56 -0.33 -11.60
CA ALA A 17 -3.82 0.62 -12.43
C ALA A 17 -3.53 1.92 -11.69
N ASP A 18 -4.49 2.45 -10.93
CA ASP A 18 -4.29 3.66 -10.14
C ASP A 18 -3.27 3.43 -9.03
N PHE A 19 -3.38 2.30 -8.34
CA PHE A 19 -2.47 1.93 -7.27
C PHE A 19 -1.02 1.84 -7.79
N GLU A 20 -0.82 1.14 -8.90
CA GLU A 20 0.50 0.96 -9.50
C GLU A 20 1.06 2.25 -10.09
N ARG A 21 0.20 3.18 -10.49
CA ARG A 21 0.60 4.49 -11.00
C ARG A 21 1.03 5.44 -9.87
N ILE A 22 0.35 5.38 -8.74
CA ILE A 22 0.57 6.29 -7.61
C ILE A 22 1.87 5.96 -6.86
N LEU A 23 2.17 4.68 -6.64
CA LEU A 23 3.23 4.28 -5.72
C LEU A 23 4.65 4.69 -6.14
N PRO A 24 5.12 4.44 -7.36
CA PRO A 24 6.52 4.75 -7.68
C PRO A 24 6.89 6.22 -7.53
N PRO A 25 6.12 7.19 -8.07
CA PRO A 25 6.45 8.59 -7.87
C PRO A 25 6.33 9.04 -6.42
N PHE A 26 5.36 8.47 -5.67
CA PHE A 26 5.23 8.79 -4.25
C PHE A 26 6.47 8.38 -3.47
N VAL A 27 6.96 7.16 -3.69
CA VAL A 27 8.12 6.62 -3.00
C VAL A 27 9.35 7.51 -3.22
N THR A 28 9.55 7.97 -4.45
CA THR A 28 10.68 8.86 -4.78
C THR A 28 10.51 10.23 -4.13
N GLU A 29 9.34 10.83 -4.24
CA GLU A 29 9.08 12.17 -3.75
C GLU A 29 9.16 12.27 -2.22
N HIS A 30 8.69 11.25 -1.51
CA HIS A 30 8.58 11.27 -0.05
C HIS A 30 9.66 10.44 0.65
N GLN A 31 10.74 10.14 -0.04
CA GLN A 31 11.92 9.48 0.54
C GLN A 31 11.58 8.16 1.25
N VAL A 32 10.70 7.38 0.67
CA VAL A 32 10.37 6.06 1.17
C VAL A 32 11.48 5.08 0.77
N VAL A 33 11.97 4.33 1.75
CA VAL A 33 13.02 3.34 1.54
C VAL A 33 12.43 1.98 1.19
N ARG A 34 11.39 1.59 1.92
CA ARG A 34 10.69 0.33 1.70
C ARG A 34 9.21 0.50 1.90
N LEU A 35 8.45 -0.26 1.14
CA LEU A 35 7.01 -0.34 1.27
C LEU A 35 6.63 -1.80 1.07
N LYS A 36 5.77 -2.33 1.93
CA LYS A 36 5.35 -3.73 1.85
C LYS A 36 3.94 -3.87 2.38
N GLY A 37 3.20 -4.77 1.78
CA GLY A 37 1.87 -5.11 2.26
C GLY A 37 1.02 -5.71 1.17
N ARG A 38 -0.27 -5.40 1.17
CA ARG A 38 -1.20 -6.00 0.24
C ARG A 38 -2.41 -5.12 -0.03
N VAL A 39 -3.03 -5.41 -1.17
CA VAL A 39 -4.26 -4.74 -1.60
C VAL A 39 -5.27 -5.81 -1.95
N TRP A 40 -6.45 -5.72 -1.35
CA TRP A 40 -7.58 -6.57 -1.71
C TRP A 40 -8.37 -5.84 -2.79
N LEU A 41 -8.17 -6.30 -4.03
CA LEU A 41 -8.87 -5.75 -5.20
C LEU A 41 -10.28 -6.33 -5.31
N SER A 42 -11.21 -5.51 -5.76
CA SER A 42 -12.59 -5.96 -5.98
C SER A 42 -12.63 -7.10 -6.99
N GLY A 43 -13.38 -8.15 -6.68
CA GLY A 43 -13.59 -9.29 -7.59
C GLY A 43 -12.42 -10.27 -7.65
N LYS A 44 -11.39 -10.11 -6.83
CA LYS A 44 -10.26 -11.04 -6.77
C LYS A 44 -10.34 -11.88 -5.50
N SER A 45 -10.08 -13.19 -5.63
CA SER A 45 -10.12 -14.10 -4.48
C SER A 45 -8.89 -14.00 -3.59
N LEU A 46 -7.74 -13.62 -4.15
CA LEU A 46 -6.49 -13.45 -3.41
C LEU A 46 -6.07 -12.00 -3.40
N PRO A 47 -5.46 -11.53 -2.31
CA PRO A 47 -4.90 -10.18 -2.29
C PRO A 47 -3.70 -10.07 -3.21
N LEU A 48 -3.49 -8.86 -3.72
CA LEU A 48 -2.29 -8.51 -4.46
C LEU A 48 -1.21 -8.12 -3.46
N GLN A 49 -0.16 -8.92 -3.37
CA GLN A 49 1.00 -8.61 -2.55
C GLN A 49 1.81 -7.50 -3.21
N VAL A 50 2.34 -6.59 -2.39
CA VAL A 50 3.06 -5.41 -2.84
C VAL A 50 4.39 -5.34 -2.11
N GLN A 51 5.46 -5.12 -2.84
CA GLN A 51 6.78 -4.92 -2.26
C GLN A 51 7.53 -3.88 -3.07
N MET A 52 8.13 -2.91 -2.37
CA MET A 52 8.97 -1.90 -3.00
C MET A 52 10.27 -1.73 -2.22
N VAL A 53 11.36 -1.64 -2.97
CA VAL A 53 12.64 -1.17 -2.47
C VAL A 53 12.99 0.04 -3.33
N GLY A 54 12.95 1.24 -2.75
CA GLY A 54 12.94 2.46 -3.54
C GLY A 54 11.74 2.43 -4.50
N PRO A 55 11.83 3.01 -5.70
CA PRO A 55 10.71 3.12 -6.63
C PRO A 55 10.40 1.82 -7.40
N ARG A 56 11.14 0.76 -7.14
CA ARG A 56 10.93 -0.52 -7.82
C ARG A 56 9.75 -1.27 -7.22
N LEU A 57 8.67 -1.38 -7.97
CA LEU A 57 7.43 -2.02 -7.55
C LEU A 57 7.38 -3.47 -8.04
N GLU A 58 7.09 -4.39 -7.12
CA GLU A 58 6.82 -5.79 -7.43
C GLU A 58 5.46 -6.15 -6.86
N THR A 59 4.64 -6.81 -7.65
CA THR A 59 3.30 -7.25 -7.23
C THR A 59 3.03 -8.67 -7.71
N TRP A 60 2.28 -9.44 -6.89
CA TRP A 60 1.86 -10.80 -7.25
C TRP A 60 0.66 -11.17 -6.38
N PHE A 61 -0.18 -12.07 -6.88
CA PHE A 61 -1.30 -12.59 -6.12
C PHE A 61 -0.84 -13.76 -5.25
N GLU A 62 -1.12 -13.67 -3.95
CA GLU A 62 -0.78 -14.72 -2.99
C GLU A 62 -1.63 -14.56 -1.75
N ALA A 63 -2.05 -15.67 -1.15
CA ALA A 63 -2.85 -15.65 0.06
C ALA A 63 -2.14 -14.92 1.20
N ALA A 64 -2.90 -14.17 1.98
CA ALA A 64 -2.40 -13.54 3.19
C ALA A 64 -2.26 -14.59 4.31
N PRO A 65 -1.37 -14.36 5.28
CA PRO A 65 -1.31 -15.22 6.48
C PRO A 65 -2.65 -15.27 7.20
N ASP A 66 -2.94 -16.37 7.88
CA ASP A 66 -4.24 -16.61 8.52
C ASP A 66 -4.63 -15.51 9.52
N HIS A 67 -3.65 -14.92 10.21
CA HIS A 67 -3.90 -13.89 11.23
C HIS A 67 -3.72 -12.46 10.72
N ALA A 68 -3.51 -12.28 9.42
CA ALA A 68 -3.36 -10.95 8.84
C ALA A 68 -4.69 -10.21 8.87
N TRP A 69 -4.61 -8.89 8.99
CA TRP A 69 -5.80 -8.06 8.85
C TRP A 69 -6.44 -8.27 7.47
N THR A 70 -7.74 -8.39 7.46
CA THR A 70 -8.52 -8.53 6.22
C THR A 70 -9.68 -7.55 6.27
N PRO A 71 -9.92 -6.78 5.19
CA PRO A 71 -11.05 -5.86 5.17
C PRO A 71 -12.38 -6.61 5.19
N GLU A 72 -13.32 -6.13 6.01
CA GLU A 72 -14.66 -6.74 6.09
C GLU A 72 -15.38 -6.67 4.75
N SER A 73 -15.19 -5.59 4.00
CA SER A 73 -15.79 -5.40 2.68
C SER A 73 -15.11 -6.21 1.59
N ARG A 74 -14.02 -6.91 1.89
CA ARG A 74 -13.16 -7.64 0.96
C ARG A 74 -12.38 -6.74 -0.01
N SER A 75 -12.41 -5.45 0.19
CA SER A 75 -11.63 -4.49 -0.61
C SER A 75 -10.95 -3.50 0.33
N GLY A 76 -9.67 -3.33 0.18
CA GLY A 76 -8.92 -2.43 1.06
C GLY A 76 -7.43 -2.49 0.85
N VAL A 77 -6.73 -1.70 1.64
CA VAL A 77 -5.28 -1.52 1.56
C VAL A 77 -4.68 -1.72 2.94
N ASP A 78 -3.56 -2.43 2.98
CA ASP A 78 -2.80 -2.63 4.22
C ASP A 78 -1.31 -2.64 3.89
N LEU A 79 -0.65 -1.50 4.14
CA LEU A 79 0.77 -1.32 3.81
C LEU A 79 1.56 -0.85 5.02
N VAL A 80 2.83 -1.24 5.06
CA VAL A 80 3.83 -0.67 5.96
C VAL A 80 4.77 0.18 5.10
N VAL A 81 4.98 1.41 5.51
CA VAL A 81 5.82 2.39 4.81
C VAL A 81 6.99 2.75 5.72
N ILE A 82 8.20 2.59 5.23
CA ILE A 82 9.42 2.89 6.00
C ILE A 82 10.25 3.88 5.20
N GLY A 83 10.62 4.99 5.83
CA GLY A 83 11.42 6.02 5.16
C GLY A 83 11.80 7.16 6.08
N PHE A 84 12.30 8.25 5.47
CA PHE A 84 12.82 9.40 6.22
C PHE A 84 11.75 10.48 6.46
N ASP A 85 10.63 10.45 5.74
CA ASP A 85 9.53 11.39 5.98
C ASP A 85 8.59 10.79 7.04
N PRO A 86 8.52 11.35 8.26
CA PRO A 86 7.67 10.79 9.30
C PRO A 86 6.17 10.86 8.99
N LYS A 87 5.79 11.64 8.00
CA LYS A 87 4.40 11.81 7.57
C LYS A 87 4.05 11.06 6.29
N ALA A 88 4.98 10.26 5.78
CA ALA A 88 4.76 9.56 4.51
C ALA A 88 3.51 8.69 4.53
N SER A 89 3.29 7.91 5.60
CA SER A 89 2.13 7.03 5.69
C SER A 89 0.82 7.82 5.71
N GLU A 90 0.76 8.96 6.41
CA GLU A 90 -0.42 9.82 6.44
C GLU A 90 -0.71 10.40 5.04
N LYS A 91 0.31 10.88 4.36
CA LYS A 91 0.20 11.44 3.02
C LYS A 91 -0.27 10.39 2.02
N LEU A 92 0.33 9.20 2.08
CA LEU A 92 -0.05 8.11 1.19
C LEU A 92 -1.49 7.66 1.45
N THR A 93 -1.89 7.59 2.71
CA THR A 93 -3.28 7.26 3.07
C THR A 93 -4.24 8.23 2.39
N THR A 94 -3.99 9.53 2.50
CA THR A 94 -4.85 10.54 1.87
C THR A 94 -4.95 10.34 0.37
N ILE A 95 -3.82 10.14 -0.29
CA ILE A 95 -3.78 9.96 -1.76
C ILE A 95 -4.56 8.70 -2.18
N LEU A 96 -4.33 7.58 -1.48
CA LEU A 96 -4.98 6.33 -1.84
C LEU A 96 -6.47 6.33 -1.50
N VAL A 97 -6.87 6.94 -0.38
CA VAL A 97 -8.28 7.10 -0.03
C VAL A 97 -8.98 7.97 -1.08
N ASP A 98 -8.36 9.05 -1.52
CA ASP A 98 -8.93 9.92 -2.55
C ASP A 98 -9.08 9.19 -3.90
N ALA A 99 -8.20 8.25 -4.20
CA ALA A 99 -8.27 7.44 -5.41
C ALA A 99 -9.26 6.27 -5.29
N SER A 100 -9.75 5.99 -4.10
CA SER A 100 -10.64 4.84 -3.82
C SER A 100 -12.12 5.23 -3.93
N GLN A 101 -12.94 4.23 -3.93
CA GLN A 101 -14.39 4.38 -3.95
C GLN A 101 -15.03 3.69 -2.74
#